data_ca9946a19ff76afbe00a38268d11ab04
#
_entry.id   ca9946a19ff76afbe00a38268d11ab04
#
_cell.length_a   1.000
_cell.length_b   1.000
_cell.length_c   1.000
_cell.angle_alpha   90.00
_cell.angle_beta   90.00
_cell.angle_gamma   90.00
#
_symmetry.space_group_name_H-M   'P 1'
#
loop_
_entity.id
_entity.type
_entity.pdbx_description
1 polymer ?
#
loop_
_entity_poly.entity_id
_entity_poly.type
_entity_poly.pdbx_seq_one_letter_code
_entity_poly.pdbx_strand_id
1 'polypeptide(L)'
;MTHKYWNLDLTYKGDRNYLHGTDIIFELFKTIETVESAVFQFHKVAVHPLKACYIGESDLTLFRAMSETCAIVFFVTPSKEKKIIVLIENEELRVSGRTQYNELEVVECCTIVNNSATQQNNNCFTFFEQVVALNKKLLNEIFGKKEWLFTRLDLKEYPVKIDDISIDFIREVGGSIYKSNILSNNIVLGCIIFSPRVL
;
A
#
# COMPACT_ATOMS: atom_id res chain seq x y z
N MET A 1 -26.94 -4.05 -10.99
CA MET A 1 -25.89 -4.15 -12.02
C MET A 1 -24.99 -5.33 -11.67
N THR A 2 -24.62 -6.19 -12.62
CA THR A 2 -23.69 -7.29 -12.38
C THR A 2 -22.27 -6.76 -12.54
N HIS A 3 -21.52 -6.68 -11.43
CA HIS A 3 -20.11 -6.31 -11.46
C HIS A 3 -19.27 -7.46 -12.05
N LYS A 4 -18.31 -7.14 -12.90
CA LYS A 4 -17.35 -8.13 -13.41
C LYS A 4 -16.15 -8.17 -12.47
N TYR A 5 -15.95 -9.32 -11.81
CA TYR A 5 -14.84 -9.57 -10.92
C TYR A 5 -13.67 -10.24 -11.62
N TRP A 6 -12.44 -9.99 -11.13
CA TRP A 6 -11.25 -10.76 -11.46
C TRP A 6 -10.45 -11.05 -10.18
N ASN A 7 -9.74 -12.15 -10.15
CA ASN A 7 -8.93 -12.54 -9.00
C ASN A 7 -7.56 -11.90 -9.09
N LEU A 8 -6.98 -11.55 -7.93
CA LEU A 8 -5.59 -11.16 -7.79
C LEU A 8 -4.77 -12.42 -7.45
N ASP A 9 -3.61 -12.59 -8.10
CA ASP A 9 -2.70 -13.70 -7.83
C ASP A 9 -1.75 -13.31 -6.68
N LEU A 10 -2.14 -13.66 -5.46
CA LEU A 10 -1.47 -13.24 -4.23
C LEU A 10 -1.09 -14.45 -3.38
N THR A 11 0.09 -14.38 -2.76
CA THR A 11 0.59 -15.36 -1.79
C THR A 11 0.86 -14.70 -0.44
N TYR A 12 0.99 -15.49 0.62
CA TYR A 12 1.50 -14.97 1.89
C TYR A 12 2.99 -14.62 1.77
N LYS A 13 3.46 -13.70 2.60
CA LYS A 13 4.81 -13.15 2.55
C LYS A 13 5.53 -13.29 3.87
N GLY A 14 6.72 -13.88 3.88
CA GLY A 14 7.46 -14.19 5.10
C GLY A 14 6.62 -15.03 6.05
N ASP A 15 6.63 -14.72 7.34
CA ASP A 15 5.87 -15.46 8.38
C ASP A 15 4.43 -14.95 8.57
N ARG A 16 3.97 -14.00 7.75
CA ARG A 16 2.65 -13.40 7.89
C ARG A 16 1.55 -14.32 7.40
N ASN A 17 0.43 -14.34 8.12
CA ASN A 17 -0.79 -15.06 7.74
C ASN A 17 -1.86 -14.12 7.17
N TYR A 18 -1.41 -13.08 6.45
CA TYR A 18 -2.24 -12.11 5.76
C TYR A 18 -1.56 -11.64 4.48
N LEU A 19 -2.35 -11.13 3.54
CA LEU A 19 -1.85 -10.57 2.29
C LEU A 19 -1.18 -9.21 2.53
N HIS A 20 0.00 -9.03 1.99
CA HIS A 20 0.76 -7.81 2.20
C HIS A 20 0.24 -6.68 1.30
N GLY A 21 0.01 -5.49 1.86
CA GLY A 21 -0.55 -4.36 1.11
C GLY A 21 0.29 -3.96 -0.11
N THR A 22 1.61 -4.12 -0.04
CA THR A 22 2.52 -3.84 -1.17
C THR A 22 2.29 -4.78 -2.35
N ASP A 23 2.02 -6.06 -2.06
CA ASP A 23 1.78 -7.07 -3.10
C ASP A 23 0.41 -6.86 -3.73
N ILE A 24 -0.59 -6.47 -2.93
CA ILE A 24 -1.91 -6.08 -3.42
C ILE A 24 -1.80 -4.90 -4.40
N ILE A 25 -1.04 -3.86 -4.04
CA ILE A 25 -0.82 -2.70 -4.90
C ILE A 25 -0.09 -3.12 -6.19
N PHE A 26 0.99 -3.90 -6.06
CA PHE A 26 1.80 -4.33 -7.19
C PHE A 26 0.98 -5.19 -8.17
N GLU A 27 0.20 -6.16 -7.66
CA GLU A 27 -0.64 -7.03 -8.47
C GLU A 27 -1.76 -6.26 -9.18
N LEU A 28 -2.33 -5.28 -8.50
CA LEU A 28 -3.34 -4.42 -9.08
C LEU A 28 -2.76 -3.56 -10.23
N PHE A 29 -1.57 -3.00 -10.07
CA PHE A 29 -0.90 -2.22 -11.12
C PHE A 29 -0.48 -3.05 -12.35
N LYS A 30 -0.33 -4.37 -12.25
CA LYS A 30 -0.13 -5.25 -13.42
C LYS A 30 -1.39 -5.36 -14.29
N THR A 31 -2.57 -5.19 -13.68
CA THR A 31 -3.86 -5.39 -14.35
C THR A 31 -4.53 -4.09 -14.77
N ILE A 32 -4.15 -2.97 -14.14
CA ILE A 32 -4.64 -1.63 -14.50
C ILE A 32 -3.71 -1.07 -15.58
N GLU A 33 -4.29 -0.49 -16.61
CA GLU A 33 -3.55 0.32 -17.59
C GLU A 33 -2.85 1.50 -16.88
N THR A 34 -1.99 2.22 -17.60
CA THR A 34 -1.22 3.34 -17.06
C THR A 34 -2.06 4.24 -16.15
N VAL A 35 -1.55 4.52 -14.95
CA VAL A 35 -2.19 5.34 -13.92
C VAL A 35 -1.42 6.64 -13.76
N GLU A 36 -2.12 7.77 -13.77
CA GLU A 36 -1.52 9.08 -13.49
C GLU A 36 -1.38 9.31 -11.99
N SER A 37 -2.47 9.08 -11.24
CA SER A 37 -2.49 9.19 -9.78
C SER A 37 -3.38 8.12 -9.17
N ALA A 38 -3.11 7.73 -7.93
CA ALA A 38 -3.90 6.71 -7.24
C ALA A 38 -3.97 6.96 -5.73
N VAL A 39 -5.10 6.59 -5.14
CA VAL A 39 -5.31 6.57 -3.70
C VAL A 39 -5.77 5.17 -3.30
N PHE A 40 -4.97 4.48 -2.48
CA PHE A 40 -5.30 3.19 -1.88
C PHE A 40 -5.75 3.41 -0.44
N GLN A 41 -6.94 2.91 -0.09
CA GLN A 41 -7.49 2.95 1.25
C GLN A 41 -7.73 1.53 1.73
N PHE A 42 -6.93 1.05 2.69
CA PHE A 42 -7.09 -0.26 3.30
C PHE A 42 -7.99 -0.14 4.53
N HIS A 43 -9.05 -0.93 4.57
CA HIS A 43 -10.06 -0.93 5.65
C HIS A 43 -9.82 -2.05 6.65
N LYS A 44 -9.27 -3.17 6.19
CA LYS A 44 -8.89 -4.31 7.02
C LYS A 44 -7.72 -5.07 6.43
N VAL A 45 -7.12 -5.91 7.24
CA VAL A 45 -6.08 -6.87 6.82
C VAL A 45 -6.76 -8.02 6.11
N ALA A 46 -6.34 -8.33 4.88
CA ALA A 46 -6.87 -9.43 4.09
C ALA A 46 -6.16 -10.75 4.44
N VAL A 47 -6.93 -11.79 4.76
CA VAL A 47 -6.43 -13.14 5.08
C VAL A 47 -6.85 -14.19 4.06
N HIS A 48 -7.79 -13.87 3.18
CA HIS A 48 -8.27 -14.71 2.09
C HIS A 48 -7.88 -14.12 0.73
N PRO A 49 -7.93 -14.90 -0.37
CA PRO A 49 -7.72 -14.41 -1.71
C PRO A 49 -8.63 -13.22 -2.02
N LEU A 50 -8.11 -12.26 -2.78
CA LEU A 50 -8.85 -11.07 -3.16
C LEU A 50 -9.38 -11.15 -4.58
N LYS A 51 -10.61 -10.70 -4.75
CA LYS A 51 -11.20 -10.35 -6.04
C LYS A 51 -11.39 -8.85 -6.15
N ALA A 52 -11.16 -8.33 -7.33
CA ALA A 52 -11.30 -6.91 -7.66
C ALA A 52 -12.48 -6.69 -8.60
N CYS A 53 -13.13 -5.54 -8.51
CA CYS A 53 -14.11 -5.10 -9.52
C CYS A 53 -14.11 -3.58 -9.65
N TYR A 54 -14.41 -3.11 -10.86
CA TYR A 54 -14.75 -1.70 -11.09
C TYR A 54 -16.15 -1.42 -10.58
N ILE A 55 -16.32 -0.27 -9.91
CA ILE A 55 -17.60 0.21 -9.42
C ILE A 55 -17.88 1.65 -9.86
N GLY A 56 -19.15 2.03 -9.88
CA GLY A 56 -19.58 3.42 -10.00
C GLY A 56 -19.57 4.15 -8.63
N GLU A 57 -19.56 5.48 -8.65
CA GLU A 57 -19.66 6.28 -7.43
C GLU A 57 -20.94 5.98 -6.64
N SER A 58 -22.04 5.64 -7.32
CA SER A 58 -23.32 5.26 -6.71
C SER A 58 -23.23 4.03 -5.80
N ASP A 59 -22.30 3.12 -6.11
CA ASP A 59 -22.16 1.84 -5.40
C ASP A 59 -21.17 1.93 -4.23
N LEU A 60 -20.42 3.02 -4.14
CA LEU A 60 -19.33 3.20 -3.17
C LEU A 60 -19.82 3.05 -1.70
N THR A 61 -20.98 3.59 -1.38
CA THR A 61 -21.54 3.49 -0.02
C THR A 61 -21.86 2.05 0.33
N LEU A 62 -22.41 1.28 -0.61
CA LEU A 62 -22.70 -0.14 -0.43
C LEU A 62 -21.44 -0.92 -0.13
N PHE A 63 -20.40 -0.78 -0.98
CA PHE A 63 -19.16 -1.51 -0.79
C PHE A 63 -18.39 -1.12 0.46
N ARG A 64 -18.44 0.14 0.88
CA ARG A 64 -17.87 0.58 2.18
C ARG A 64 -18.54 -0.08 3.38
N ALA A 65 -19.81 -0.43 3.29
CA ALA A 65 -20.54 -1.09 4.36
C ALA A 65 -20.36 -2.62 4.38
N MET A 66 -19.80 -3.21 3.33
CA MET A 66 -19.58 -4.66 3.27
C MET A 66 -18.37 -5.07 4.13
N SER A 67 -18.58 -6.08 4.98
CA SER A 67 -17.53 -6.62 5.88
C SER A 67 -16.36 -7.25 5.12
N GLU A 68 -16.60 -7.76 3.91
CA GLU A 68 -15.62 -8.41 3.05
C GLU A 68 -14.72 -7.41 2.31
N THR A 69 -15.09 -6.13 2.28
CA THR A 69 -14.30 -5.11 1.61
C THR A 69 -12.98 -4.85 2.34
N CYS A 70 -11.86 -5.17 1.70
CA CYS A 70 -10.53 -4.98 2.25
C CYS A 70 -9.92 -3.64 1.89
N ALA A 71 -10.12 -3.20 0.64
CA ALA A 71 -9.59 -1.92 0.19
C ALA A 71 -10.45 -1.29 -0.90
N ILE A 72 -10.37 0.03 -0.99
CA ILE A 72 -10.94 0.81 -2.08
C ILE A 72 -9.82 1.61 -2.73
N VAL A 73 -9.75 1.58 -4.05
CA VAL A 73 -8.74 2.25 -4.85
C VAL A 73 -9.41 3.24 -5.77
N PHE A 74 -9.03 4.49 -5.63
CA PHE A 74 -9.40 5.58 -6.54
C PHE A 74 -8.21 5.87 -7.42
N PHE A 75 -8.37 5.95 -8.72
CA PHE A 75 -7.27 6.35 -9.59
C PHE A 75 -7.75 7.17 -10.78
N VAL A 76 -6.80 7.91 -11.35
CA VAL A 76 -7.00 8.74 -12.53
C VAL A 76 -6.13 8.18 -13.64
N THR A 77 -6.73 7.94 -14.79
CA THR A 77 -6.02 7.50 -16.01
C THR A 77 -5.34 8.71 -16.69
N PRO A 78 -4.39 8.51 -17.60
CA PRO A 78 -3.83 9.60 -18.41
C PRO A 78 -4.86 10.38 -19.22
N SER A 79 -5.99 9.74 -19.57
CA SER A 79 -7.13 10.41 -20.20
C SER A 79 -8.00 11.23 -19.23
N LYS A 80 -7.57 11.38 -17.97
CA LYS A 80 -8.28 12.10 -16.88
C LYS A 80 -9.59 11.45 -16.44
N GLU A 81 -9.81 10.20 -16.79
CA GLU A 81 -10.94 9.41 -16.31
C GLU A 81 -10.70 8.99 -14.85
N LYS A 82 -11.70 9.24 -13.98
CA LYS A 82 -11.70 8.74 -12.60
C LYS A 82 -12.30 7.36 -12.56
N LYS A 83 -11.62 6.41 -11.96
CA LYS A 83 -12.09 5.03 -11.79
C LYS A 83 -11.96 4.60 -10.33
N ILE A 84 -12.85 3.70 -9.93
CA ILE A 84 -12.88 3.13 -8.58
C ILE A 84 -12.83 1.62 -8.71
N ILE A 85 -11.92 1.01 -7.96
CA ILE A 85 -11.83 -0.44 -7.79
C ILE A 85 -12.06 -0.78 -6.32
N VAL A 86 -12.84 -1.82 -6.08
CA VAL A 86 -13.01 -2.40 -4.76
C VAL A 86 -12.34 -3.76 -4.71
N LEU A 87 -11.64 -4.02 -3.63
CA LEU A 87 -11.00 -5.31 -3.32
C LEU A 87 -11.80 -6.01 -2.22
N ILE A 88 -12.26 -7.21 -2.50
CA ILE A 88 -13.16 -7.98 -1.64
C ILE A 88 -12.51 -9.34 -1.36
N GLU A 89 -12.53 -9.77 -0.10
CA GLU A 89 -12.12 -11.13 0.26
C GLU A 89 -13.08 -12.18 -0.31
N ASN A 90 -12.49 -13.27 -0.78
CA ASN A 90 -13.22 -14.48 -1.13
C ASN A 90 -12.97 -15.54 -0.05
N GLU A 91 -13.82 -15.56 0.98
CA GLU A 91 -13.71 -16.43 2.14
C GLU A 91 -13.88 -17.93 1.81
N GLU A 92 -14.44 -18.25 0.65
CA GLU A 92 -14.58 -19.63 0.16
C GLU A 92 -13.25 -20.22 -0.32
N LEU A 93 -12.27 -19.36 -0.62
CA LEU A 93 -10.96 -19.77 -1.11
C LEU A 93 -9.88 -19.59 -0.03
N ARG A 94 -8.77 -20.30 -0.22
CA ARG A 94 -7.58 -20.15 0.61
C ARG A 94 -6.43 -19.60 -0.23
N VAL A 95 -5.60 -18.76 0.39
CA VAL A 95 -4.35 -18.31 -0.23
C VAL A 95 -3.43 -19.53 -0.37
N SER A 96 -2.94 -19.76 -1.59
CA SER A 96 -2.00 -20.84 -1.90
C SER A 96 -0.59 -20.28 -2.00
N GLY A 97 0.33 -20.94 -1.28
CA GLY A 97 1.74 -20.59 -1.36
C GLY A 97 2.18 -19.49 -0.40
N ARG A 98 3.50 -19.34 -0.34
CA ARG A 98 4.20 -18.38 0.49
C ARG A 98 5.51 -17.99 -0.18
N THR A 99 5.82 -16.70 -0.24
CA THR A 99 7.09 -16.19 -0.72
C THR A 99 8.00 -15.82 0.47
N GLN A 100 9.29 -16.07 0.32
CA GLN A 100 10.27 -15.60 1.31
C GLN A 100 10.33 -14.07 1.29
N TYR A 101 10.42 -13.47 2.45
CA TYR A 101 10.54 -12.01 2.60
C TYR A 101 11.17 -11.65 3.92
N ASN A 102 12.22 -10.86 3.86
CA ASN A 102 12.87 -10.29 5.01
C ASN A 102 12.83 -8.75 4.93
N GLU A 103 11.97 -8.13 5.73
CA GLU A 103 11.79 -6.68 5.72
C GLU A 103 13.07 -5.91 6.12
N LEU A 104 13.96 -6.54 6.91
CA LEU A 104 15.23 -5.92 7.32
C LEU A 104 16.20 -5.75 6.14
N GLU A 105 16.22 -6.70 5.20
CA GLU A 105 17.04 -6.61 3.99
C GLU A 105 16.62 -5.45 3.10
N VAL A 106 15.30 -5.14 3.06
CA VAL A 106 14.76 -4.03 2.27
C VAL A 106 15.35 -2.68 2.70
N VAL A 107 15.65 -2.54 3.99
CA VAL A 107 16.10 -1.27 4.61
C VAL A 107 17.51 -1.34 5.19
N GLU A 108 18.31 -2.33 4.78
CA GLU A 108 19.66 -2.57 5.32
C GLU A 108 20.57 -1.34 5.13
N CYS A 109 20.51 -0.72 3.95
CA CYS A 109 21.36 0.40 3.57
C CYS A 109 20.70 1.77 3.78
N CYS A 110 19.61 1.86 4.54
CA CYS A 110 18.97 3.15 4.75
C CYS A 110 19.69 4.01 5.78
N THR A 111 19.62 5.32 5.57
CA THR A 111 20.10 6.33 6.52
C THR A 111 18.90 7.06 7.11
N ILE A 112 18.88 7.24 8.44
CA ILE A 112 17.84 8.02 9.15
C ILE A 112 18.51 9.24 9.76
N VAL A 113 17.99 10.42 9.45
CA VAL A 113 18.43 11.69 10.05
C VAL A 113 17.19 12.47 10.45
N ASN A 114 17.06 12.77 11.75
CA ASN A 114 15.89 13.45 12.31
C ASN A 114 14.58 12.72 11.94
N ASN A 115 13.71 13.37 11.19
CA ASN A 115 12.40 12.89 10.77
C ASN A 115 12.39 12.37 9.30
N SER A 116 13.55 12.06 8.75
CA SER A 116 13.71 11.60 7.37
C SER A 116 14.49 10.29 7.31
N ALA A 117 14.05 9.37 6.47
CA ALA A 117 14.75 8.15 6.12
C ALA A 117 14.99 8.11 4.62
N THR A 118 16.21 7.81 4.21
CA THR A 118 16.62 7.79 2.79
C THR A 118 17.39 6.53 2.45
N GLN A 119 17.19 5.99 1.27
CA GLN A 119 17.98 4.91 0.70
C GLN A 119 18.07 5.01 -0.82
N GLN A 120 19.13 4.44 -1.40
CA GLN A 120 19.21 4.21 -2.84
C GLN A 120 18.18 3.13 -3.23
N ASN A 121 17.60 3.28 -4.42
CA ASN A 121 16.67 2.29 -4.94
C ASN A 121 17.36 0.92 -5.09
N ASN A 122 16.78 -0.10 -4.47
CA ASN A 122 17.23 -1.48 -4.58
C ASN A 122 16.30 -2.27 -5.50
N ASN A 123 16.77 -2.55 -6.72
CA ASN A 123 15.99 -3.24 -7.74
C ASN A 123 15.60 -4.70 -7.38
N CYS A 124 16.11 -5.26 -6.28
CA CYS A 124 15.67 -6.55 -5.76
C CYS A 124 14.27 -6.49 -5.12
N PHE A 125 13.80 -5.28 -4.79
CA PHE A 125 12.51 -5.05 -4.15
C PHE A 125 11.66 -4.08 -4.96
N THR A 126 10.35 -4.25 -4.89
CA THR A 126 9.44 -3.29 -5.51
C THR A 126 9.50 -1.92 -4.82
N PHE A 127 9.15 -0.86 -5.54
CA PHE A 127 9.05 0.48 -4.97
C PHE A 127 8.17 0.51 -3.71
N PHE A 128 7.03 -0.17 -3.75
CA PHE A 128 6.09 -0.19 -2.63
C PHE A 128 6.64 -0.93 -1.41
N GLU A 129 7.41 -2.01 -1.60
CA GLU A 129 8.10 -2.70 -0.51
C GLU A 129 9.09 -1.78 0.18
N GLN A 130 9.89 -1.06 -0.61
CA GLN A 130 10.88 -0.15 -0.09
C GLN A 130 10.24 1.01 0.67
N VAL A 131 9.21 1.66 0.10
CA VAL A 131 8.47 2.76 0.75
C VAL A 131 7.84 2.33 2.08
N VAL A 132 7.17 1.18 2.10
CA VAL A 132 6.50 0.68 3.31
C VAL A 132 7.51 0.28 4.38
N ALA A 133 8.57 -0.44 4.03
CA ALA A 133 9.61 -0.87 4.97
C ALA A 133 10.38 0.33 5.54
N LEU A 134 10.75 1.29 4.68
CA LEU A 134 11.48 2.50 5.07
C LEU A 134 10.65 3.37 6.01
N ASN A 135 9.36 3.56 5.73
CA ASN A 135 8.46 4.30 6.63
C ASN A 135 8.28 3.61 7.98
N LYS A 136 8.13 2.29 8.01
CA LYS A 136 8.07 1.53 9.28
C LYS A 136 9.34 1.69 10.10
N LYS A 137 10.51 1.62 9.47
CA LYS A 137 11.79 1.79 10.15
C LYS A 137 11.90 3.20 10.73
N LEU A 138 11.52 4.23 9.96
CA LEU A 138 11.50 5.63 10.42
C LEU A 138 10.55 5.81 11.62
N LEU A 139 9.32 5.29 11.53
CA LEU A 139 8.35 5.39 12.62
C LEU A 139 8.80 4.65 13.88
N ASN A 140 9.48 3.50 13.75
CA ASN A 140 10.06 2.79 14.88
C ASN A 140 11.20 3.57 15.54
N GLU A 141 11.99 4.31 14.76
CA GLU A 141 13.06 5.17 15.30
C GLU A 141 12.48 6.35 16.09
N ILE A 142 11.44 7.01 15.57
CA ILE A 142 10.84 8.20 16.19
C ILE A 142 9.95 7.85 17.40
N PHE A 143 9.13 6.79 17.29
CA PHE A 143 8.04 6.48 18.25
C PHE A 143 8.25 5.18 19.02
N GLY A 144 9.40 4.53 18.85
CA GLY A 144 9.68 3.22 19.41
C GLY A 144 9.03 2.09 18.61
N LYS A 145 9.48 0.85 18.91
CA LYS A 145 9.04 -0.34 18.19
C LYS A 145 7.56 -0.64 18.44
N LYS A 146 6.78 -0.61 17.39
CA LYS A 146 5.33 -0.92 17.38
C LYS A 146 4.99 -1.83 16.21
N GLU A 147 3.84 -2.48 16.27
CA GLU A 147 3.24 -3.11 15.11
C GLU A 147 2.47 -2.05 14.29
N TRP A 148 2.97 -1.77 13.10
CA TRP A 148 2.42 -0.75 12.22
C TRP A 148 1.55 -1.36 11.12
N LEU A 149 0.34 -0.85 10.95
CA LEU A 149 -0.55 -1.18 9.85
C LEU A 149 -0.45 -0.10 8.78
N PHE A 150 -0.17 -0.51 7.56
CA PHE A 150 -0.25 0.32 6.38
C PHE A 150 -1.72 0.52 6.00
N THR A 151 -2.25 1.74 6.13
CA THR A 151 -3.68 2.02 5.98
C THR A 151 -4.01 2.82 4.73
N ARG A 152 -3.06 3.64 4.22
CA ARG A 152 -3.33 4.45 3.03
C ARG A 152 -2.06 4.83 2.30
N LEU A 153 -2.18 4.87 0.97
CA LEU A 153 -1.18 5.41 0.04
C LEU A 153 -1.86 6.38 -0.92
N ASP A 154 -1.37 7.61 -0.98
CA ASP A 154 -1.81 8.61 -1.95
C ASP A 154 -0.63 8.89 -2.89
N LEU A 155 -0.71 8.46 -4.14
CA LEU A 155 0.26 8.75 -5.20
C LEU A 155 -0.27 9.88 -6.07
N LYS A 156 0.51 10.95 -6.21
CA LYS A 156 0.22 12.07 -7.12
C LYS A 156 0.61 11.75 -8.55
N GLU A 157 1.65 10.93 -8.70
CA GLU A 157 2.09 10.36 -9.97
C GLU A 157 2.72 8.98 -9.73
N TYR A 158 2.63 8.11 -10.74
CA TYR A 158 3.30 6.83 -10.69
C TYR A 158 4.77 7.03 -11.10
N PRO A 159 5.73 6.65 -10.27
CA PRO A 159 7.14 6.88 -10.56
C PRO A 159 7.62 6.01 -11.72
N VAL A 160 8.08 6.65 -12.79
CA VAL A 160 8.62 5.97 -13.99
C VAL A 160 10.08 5.58 -13.78
N LYS A 161 10.83 6.42 -13.08
CA LYS A 161 12.24 6.20 -12.76
C LYS A 161 12.50 6.58 -11.30
N ILE A 162 13.11 5.69 -10.56
CA ILE A 162 13.43 5.85 -9.15
C ILE A 162 14.92 5.62 -8.98
N ASP A 163 15.66 6.64 -8.58
CA ASP A 163 17.09 6.54 -8.27
C ASP A 163 17.32 6.44 -6.76
N ASP A 164 16.55 7.19 -5.99
CA ASP A 164 16.51 7.15 -4.52
C ASP A 164 15.08 7.17 -3.99
N ILE A 165 14.91 6.80 -2.75
CA ILE A 165 13.63 6.87 -2.04
C ILE A 165 13.87 7.56 -0.71
N SER A 166 13.10 8.60 -0.45
CA SER A 166 13.08 9.28 0.84
C SER A 166 11.68 9.29 1.43
N ILE A 167 11.62 9.13 2.74
CA ILE A 167 10.39 9.22 3.52
C ILE A 167 10.58 10.29 4.57
N ASP A 168 9.76 11.33 4.53
CA ASP A 168 9.77 12.42 5.50
C ASP A 168 8.52 12.35 6.37
N PHE A 169 8.70 12.10 7.66
CA PHE A 169 7.60 12.14 8.62
C PHE A 169 7.06 13.56 8.74
N ILE A 170 5.73 13.71 8.57
CA ILE A 170 5.07 15.02 8.60
C ILE A 170 4.41 15.27 9.94
N ARG A 171 3.54 14.33 10.37
CA ARG A 171 2.73 14.52 11.57
C ARG A 171 2.07 13.25 12.06
N GLU A 172 1.80 13.26 13.36
CA GLU A 172 0.87 12.37 14.05
C GLU A 172 -0.45 13.08 14.30
N VAL A 173 -1.56 12.34 14.26
CA VAL A 173 -2.89 12.85 14.63
C VAL A 173 -3.55 11.86 15.59
N GLY A 174 -3.74 12.31 16.83
CA GLY A 174 -4.49 11.58 17.87
C GLY A 174 -3.94 10.21 18.24
N GLY A 175 -2.62 9.98 18.14
CA GLY A 175 -1.98 8.69 18.45
C GLY A 175 -2.31 7.55 17.50
N SER A 176 -3.11 7.80 16.46
CA SER A 176 -3.66 6.75 15.60
C SER A 176 -3.32 6.90 14.12
N ILE A 177 -2.97 8.09 13.66
CA ILE A 177 -2.64 8.37 12.25
C ILE A 177 -1.25 8.98 12.17
N TYR A 178 -0.36 8.32 11.44
CA TYR A 178 1.02 8.73 11.21
C TYR A 178 1.24 8.92 9.72
N LYS A 179 1.47 10.17 9.31
CA LYS A 179 1.58 10.56 7.91
C LYS A 179 3.01 10.95 7.56
N SER A 180 3.51 10.42 6.46
CA SER A 180 4.80 10.76 5.86
C SER A 180 4.67 11.08 4.38
N ASN A 181 5.51 11.97 3.86
CA ASN A 181 5.71 12.14 2.43
C ASN A 181 6.60 11.05 1.86
N ILE A 182 6.36 10.71 0.61
CA ILE A 182 7.21 9.86 -0.22
C ILE A 182 7.88 10.74 -1.25
N LEU A 183 9.20 10.70 -1.33
CA LEU A 183 9.97 11.50 -2.28
C LEU A 183 10.91 10.59 -3.10
N SER A 184 11.22 11.01 -4.30
CA SER A 184 12.37 10.54 -5.09
C SER A 184 13.02 11.73 -5.76
N ASN A 185 14.33 11.82 -5.76
CA ASN A 185 15.08 12.97 -6.31
C ASN A 185 14.58 14.34 -5.76
N ASN A 186 14.20 14.38 -4.47
CA ASN A 186 13.59 15.54 -3.80
C ASN A 186 12.21 15.98 -4.36
N ILE A 187 11.58 15.18 -5.21
CA ILE A 187 10.22 15.42 -5.71
C ILE A 187 9.23 14.61 -4.88
N VAL A 188 8.17 15.27 -4.38
CA VAL A 188 7.12 14.61 -3.61
C VAL A 188 6.20 13.82 -4.55
N LEU A 189 6.34 12.49 -4.53
CA LEU A 189 5.53 11.56 -5.31
C LEU A 189 4.16 11.31 -4.68
N GLY A 190 4.03 11.51 -3.37
CA GLY A 190 2.79 11.24 -2.66
C GLY A 190 2.95 11.23 -1.16
N CYS A 191 2.03 10.55 -0.47
CA CYS A 191 2.15 10.32 0.97
C CYS A 191 1.65 8.94 1.37
N ILE A 192 2.17 8.46 2.51
CA ILE A 192 1.84 7.19 3.11
C ILE A 192 1.31 7.40 4.53
N ILE A 193 0.32 6.61 4.92
CA ILE A 193 -0.30 6.68 6.25
C ILE A 193 -0.24 5.32 6.91
N PHE A 194 0.20 5.32 8.16
CA PHE A 194 0.22 4.17 9.04
C PHE A 194 -0.63 4.43 10.29
N SER A 195 -1.10 3.34 10.88
CA SER A 195 -1.71 3.32 12.20
C SER A 195 -1.03 2.26 13.06
N PRO A 196 -0.82 2.49 14.37
CA PRO A 196 -0.38 1.41 15.26
C PRO A 196 -1.50 0.39 15.40
N ARG A 197 -1.15 -0.89 15.42
CA ARG A 197 -2.10 -1.94 15.78
C ARG A 197 -2.39 -1.84 17.27
N VAL A 198 -3.65 -1.59 17.60
CA VAL A 198 -4.13 -1.70 18.98
C VAL A 198 -4.29 -3.19 19.27
N LEU A 199 -3.52 -3.70 20.23
CA LEU A 199 -3.60 -5.08 20.71
C LEU A 199 -4.80 -5.26 21.63
#